data_315904069469084e27e83e3b6c753f3b
#
_entry.id   315904069469084e27e83e3b6c753f3b
#
_cell.length_a   1.000
_cell.length_b   1.000
_cell.length_c   1.000
_cell.angle_alpha   90.00
_cell.angle_beta   90.00
_cell.angle_gamma   90.00
#
_symmetry.space_group_name_H-M   'P 1'
#
loop_
_entity.id
_entity.type
_entity.pdbx_description
1 polymer ?
#
loop_
_entity_poly.entity_id
_entity_poly.type
_entity_poly.pdbx_seq_one_letter_code
_entity_poly.pdbx_strand_id
1 'polypeptide(L)'
;MGFIDSYKHLEKLCGDMLQTQHGVSAYIAEMESTPNGSYRVQGWVEDLKYLKHYRWVRNQIVHDPNSSEENMCCLSDAQWIDDFYDRIMKQGDPLAMYQKATKPRPVAKPKPLHQSPQAQYTYSAWPVYSKKKAKKATGWVVLLIITVLVGLFFVLKYLVN
;
A
#
# COMPACT_ATOMS: atom_id res chain seq x y z
N MET A 1 -18.33 -19.65 13.69
CA MET A 1 -18.82 -18.28 13.57
C MET A 1 -19.57 -18.18 12.25
N GLY A 2 -20.68 -17.42 12.15
CA GLY A 2 -21.38 -17.22 10.88
C GLY A 2 -20.61 -16.29 9.96
N PHE A 3 -20.91 -16.33 8.66
CA PHE A 3 -20.24 -15.51 7.65
C PHE A 3 -20.34 -14.00 7.97
N ILE A 4 -21.52 -13.52 8.31
CA ILE A 4 -21.74 -12.09 8.63
C ILE A 4 -20.92 -11.66 9.86
N ASP A 5 -20.79 -12.50 10.86
CA ASP A 5 -20.01 -12.15 12.05
C ASP A 5 -18.51 -12.13 11.76
N SER A 6 -17.99 -13.12 11.02
CA SER A 6 -16.60 -13.11 10.54
C SER A 6 -16.31 -11.88 9.68
N TYR A 7 -17.26 -11.52 8.79
CA TYR A 7 -17.12 -10.33 7.94
C TYR A 7 -17.09 -9.03 8.76
N LYS A 8 -17.95 -8.88 9.78
CA LYS A 8 -17.95 -7.70 10.67
C LYS A 8 -16.62 -7.53 11.41
N HIS A 9 -16.02 -8.65 11.85
CA HIS A 9 -14.71 -8.61 12.50
C HIS A 9 -13.62 -8.14 11.54
N LEU A 10 -13.62 -8.68 10.31
CA LEU A 10 -12.69 -8.24 9.27
C LEU A 10 -12.90 -6.77 8.88
N GLU A 11 -14.17 -6.34 8.71
CA GLU A 11 -14.53 -4.95 8.40
C GLU A 11 -13.98 -4.00 9.46
N LYS A 12 -14.18 -4.35 10.76
CA LYS A 12 -13.67 -3.56 11.86
C LYS A 12 -12.15 -3.50 11.87
N LEU A 13 -11.47 -4.64 11.73
CA LEU A 13 -10.00 -4.70 11.72
C LEU A 13 -9.40 -3.84 10.60
N CYS A 14 -9.91 -3.99 9.37
CA CYS A 14 -9.49 -3.18 8.24
C CYS A 14 -9.80 -1.69 8.46
N GLY A 15 -10.96 -1.38 9.07
CA GLY A 15 -11.36 -0.02 9.40
C GLY A 15 -10.44 0.64 10.42
N ASP A 16 -10.09 -0.06 11.48
CA ASP A 16 -9.16 0.41 12.51
C ASP A 16 -7.76 0.62 11.92
N MET A 17 -7.31 -0.29 11.05
CA MET A 17 -5.99 -0.23 10.40
C MET A 17 -5.88 0.93 9.40
N LEU A 18 -6.93 1.19 8.61
CA LEU A 18 -6.95 2.20 7.55
C LEU A 18 -7.68 3.50 7.96
N GLN A 19 -8.13 3.58 9.23
CA GLN A 19 -8.82 4.72 9.82
C GLN A 19 -10.08 5.14 9.02
N THR A 20 -10.90 4.16 8.64
CA THR A 20 -12.11 4.36 7.83
C THR A 20 -13.30 3.54 8.35
N GLN A 21 -14.52 3.97 8.04
CA GLN A 21 -15.74 3.24 8.38
C GLN A 21 -16.01 2.04 7.44
N HIS A 22 -15.44 2.06 6.23
CA HIS A 22 -15.62 1.02 5.21
C HIS A 22 -14.33 0.22 5.02
N GLY A 23 -13.94 -0.55 6.07
CA GLY A 23 -12.63 -1.18 6.18
C GLY A 23 -12.27 -2.11 5.02
N VAL A 24 -13.11 -3.10 4.72
CA VAL A 24 -12.85 -4.05 3.62
C VAL A 24 -12.85 -3.35 2.28
N SER A 25 -13.73 -2.37 2.06
CA SER A 25 -13.74 -1.60 0.82
C SER A 25 -12.47 -0.76 0.65
N ALA A 26 -11.99 -0.14 1.72
CA ALA A 26 -10.74 0.61 1.71
C ALA A 26 -9.53 -0.31 1.51
N TYR A 27 -9.52 -1.50 2.13
CA TYR A 27 -8.47 -2.49 1.93
C TYR A 27 -8.39 -2.95 0.46
N ILE A 28 -9.54 -3.22 -0.16
CA ILE A 28 -9.63 -3.53 -1.61
C ILE A 28 -9.07 -2.39 -2.45
N ALA A 29 -9.47 -1.13 -2.17
CA ALA A 29 -9.00 0.03 -2.90
C ALA A 29 -7.48 0.23 -2.76
N GLU A 30 -6.91 -0.01 -1.58
CA GLU A 30 -5.47 0.05 -1.35
C GLU A 30 -4.73 -1.03 -2.15
N MET A 31 -5.27 -2.26 -2.19
CA MET A 31 -4.71 -3.31 -3.05
C MET A 31 -4.77 -2.94 -4.53
N GLU A 32 -5.89 -2.37 -5.00
CA GLU A 32 -6.05 -1.97 -6.41
C GLU A 32 -5.12 -0.82 -6.82
N SER A 33 -4.88 0.11 -5.92
CA SER A 33 -4.00 1.26 -6.16
C SER A 33 -2.52 0.93 -6.03
N THR A 34 -2.16 -0.20 -5.40
CA THR A 34 -0.78 -0.60 -5.15
C THR A 34 -0.09 -1.06 -6.45
N PRO A 35 0.96 -0.37 -6.93
CA PRO A 35 1.60 -0.70 -8.20
C PRO A 35 2.37 -2.03 -8.10
N ASN A 36 2.17 -2.89 -9.10
CA ASN A 36 2.87 -4.18 -9.20
C ASN A 36 2.63 -5.14 -8.01
N GLY A 37 1.51 -5.00 -7.27
CA GLY A 37 1.18 -5.87 -6.13
C GLY A 37 1.14 -7.34 -6.52
N SER A 38 0.44 -7.67 -7.61
CA SER A 38 0.32 -9.03 -8.14
C SER A 38 1.65 -9.65 -8.61
N TYR A 39 2.61 -8.83 -9.02
CA TYR A 39 3.94 -9.31 -9.41
C TYR A 39 4.83 -9.57 -8.19
N ARG A 40 4.67 -8.82 -7.11
CA ARG A 40 5.55 -8.86 -5.94
C ARG A 40 5.08 -9.81 -4.85
N VAL A 41 3.77 -10.08 -4.78
CA VAL A 41 3.17 -10.89 -3.71
C VAL A 41 2.36 -12.02 -4.33
N GLN A 42 2.74 -13.23 -4.01
CA GLN A 42 1.99 -14.43 -4.39
C GLN A 42 0.61 -14.42 -3.73
N GLY A 43 -0.43 -14.86 -4.46
CA GLY A 43 -1.80 -14.89 -3.95
C GLY A 43 -2.54 -13.54 -3.98
N TRP A 44 -1.90 -12.45 -4.42
CA TRP A 44 -2.50 -11.11 -4.47
C TRP A 44 -3.81 -11.07 -5.24
N VAL A 45 -3.84 -11.67 -6.42
CA VAL A 45 -5.01 -11.65 -7.31
C VAL A 45 -6.16 -12.47 -6.73
N GLU A 46 -5.84 -13.62 -6.16
CA GLU A 46 -6.80 -14.50 -5.51
C GLU A 46 -7.42 -13.81 -4.28
N ASP A 47 -6.60 -13.27 -3.40
CA ASP A 47 -7.08 -12.56 -2.21
C ASP A 47 -7.97 -11.37 -2.57
N LEU A 48 -7.56 -10.56 -3.57
CA LEU A 48 -8.35 -9.44 -4.06
C LEU A 48 -9.70 -9.90 -4.63
N LYS A 49 -9.71 -11.02 -5.37
CA LYS A 49 -10.94 -11.61 -5.92
C LYS A 49 -11.88 -12.07 -4.80
N TYR A 50 -11.38 -12.77 -3.79
CA TYR A 50 -12.18 -13.24 -2.67
C TYR A 50 -12.72 -12.08 -1.82
N LEU A 51 -11.93 -11.06 -1.53
CA LEU A 51 -12.40 -9.87 -0.81
C LEU A 51 -13.53 -9.16 -1.54
N LYS A 52 -13.43 -8.99 -2.86
CA LYS A 52 -14.49 -8.40 -3.69
C LYS A 52 -15.75 -9.27 -3.68
N HIS A 53 -15.60 -10.59 -3.79
CA HIS A 53 -16.69 -11.53 -3.74
C HIS A 53 -17.42 -11.48 -2.41
N TYR A 54 -16.72 -11.57 -1.29
CA TYR A 54 -17.35 -11.57 0.03
C TYR A 54 -17.97 -10.22 0.41
N ARG A 55 -17.39 -9.11 -0.06
CA ARG A 55 -18.04 -7.80 0.05
C ARG A 55 -19.38 -7.79 -0.70
N TRP A 56 -19.43 -8.38 -1.89
CA TRP A 56 -20.66 -8.49 -2.67
C TRP A 56 -21.67 -9.40 -1.95
N VAL A 57 -21.27 -10.60 -1.50
CA VAL A 57 -22.13 -11.52 -0.76
C VAL A 57 -22.74 -10.84 0.49
N ARG A 58 -21.90 -10.19 1.27
CA ARG A 58 -22.38 -9.42 2.45
C ARG A 58 -23.42 -8.37 2.07
N ASN A 59 -23.20 -7.66 0.98
CA ASN A 59 -24.14 -6.64 0.54
C ASN A 59 -25.46 -7.26 0.07
N GLN A 60 -25.43 -8.40 -0.60
CA GLN A 60 -26.65 -9.13 -0.96
C GLN A 60 -27.43 -9.53 0.30
N ILE A 61 -26.81 -10.19 1.26
CA ILE A 61 -27.46 -10.62 2.51
C ILE A 61 -28.11 -9.45 3.27
N VAL A 62 -27.47 -8.28 3.25
CA VAL A 62 -27.97 -7.11 4.03
C VAL A 62 -29.08 -6.35 3.29
N HIS A 63 -29.06 -6.33 1.95
CA HIS A 63 -29.93 -5.44 1.16
C HIS A 63 -31.00 -6.17 0.35
N ASP A 64 -30.82 -7.47 0.07
CA ASP A 64 -31.80 -8.29 -0.65
C ASP A 64 -32.59 -9.14 0.32
N PRO A 65 -33.92 -8.95 0.45
CA PRO A 65 -34.76 -9.75 1.36
C PRO A 65 -34.78 -11.26 1.05
N ASN A 66 -34.41 -11.66 -0.16
CA ASN A 66 -34.38 -13.07 -0.57
C ASN A 66 -33.00 -13.72 -0.32
N SER A 67 -32.02 -12.95 0.11
CA SER A 67 -30.66 -13.43 0.37
C SER A 67 -30.44 -13.64 1.88
N SER A 68 -29.88 -14.79 2.23
CA SER A 68 -29.52 -15.15 3.61
C SER A 68 -28.17 -15.85 3.65
N GLU A 69 -27.57 -16.01 4.84
CA GLU A 69 -26.34 -16.79 4.99
C GLU A 69 -26.51 -18.23 4.49
N GLU A 70 -27.68 -18.85 4.73
CA GLU A 70 -27.93 -20.25 4.37
C GLU A 70 -27.97 -20.49 2.87
N ASN A 71 -28.40 -19.50 2.08
CA ASN A 71 -28.49 -19.65 0.63
C ASN A 71 -27.33 -19.01 -0.15
N MET A 72 -26.53 -18.13 0.47
CA MET A 72 -25.45 -17.40 -0.17
C MET A 72 -24.06 -17.85 0.25
N CYS A 73 -23.92 -18.53 1.39
CA CYS A 73 -22.63 -18.87 1.98
C CYS A 73 -22.51 -20.34 2.32
N CYS A 74 -21.28 -20.83 2.32
CA CYS A 74 -20.92 -22.11 2.89
C CYS A 74 -19.93 -21.90 4.07
N LEU A 75 -19.70 -22.96 4.84
CA LEU A 75 -18.83 -22.90 6.01
C LEU A 75 -17.39 -22.46 5.67
N SER A 76 -16.90 -22.84 4.49
CA SER A 76 -15.57 -22.46 4.02
C SER A 76 -15.42 -20.95 3.75
N ASP A 77 -16.51 -20.23 3.49
CA ASP A 77 -16.47 -18.78 3.25
C ASP A 77 -16.16 -18.01 4.55
N ALA A 78 -16.84 -18.39 5.63
CA ALA A 78 -16.54 -17.86 6.97
C ALA A 78 -15.10 -18.19 7.41
N GLN A 79 -14.66 -19.43 7.17
CA GLN A 79 -13.29 -19.86 7.49
C GLN A 79 -12.25 -19.05 6.70
N TRP A 80 -12.47 -18.81 5.42
CA TRP A 80 -11.55 -17.99 4.63
C TRP A 80 -11.42 -16.55 5.18
N ILE A 81 -12.54 -15.96 5.60
CA ILE A 81 -12.55 -14.62 6.21
C ILE A 81 -11.77 -14.60 7.53
N ASP A 82 -11.98 -15.61 8.38
CA ASP A 82 -11.27 -15.76 9.65
C ASP A 82 -9.76 -15.98 9.43
N ASP A 83 -9.38 -16.79 8.42
CA ASP A 83 -7.98 -16.99 8.03
C ASP A 83 -7.36 -15.70 7.48
N PHE A 84 -8.13 -14.91 6.73
CA PHE A 84 -7.64 -13.62 6.23
C PHE A 84 -7.45 -12.61 7.35
N TYR A 85 -8.38 -12.56 8.31
CA TYR A 85 -8.25 -11.78 9.53
C TYR A 85 -6.96 -12.14 10.29
N ASP A 86 -6.70 -13.41 10.47
CA ASP A 86 -5.50 -13.93 11.13
C ASP A 86 -4.23 -13.56 10.38
N ARG A 87 -4.26 -13.57 9.04
CA ARG A 87 -3.12 -13.12 8.21
C ARG A 87 -2.82 -11.64 8.42
N ILE A 88 -3.84 -10.79 8.54
CA ILE A 88 -3.65 -9.37 8.85
C ILE A 88 -3.00 -9.21 10.23
N MET A 89 -3.52 -9.89 11.26
CA MET A 89 -2.97 -9.84 12.61
C MET A 89 -1.51 -10.29 12.69
N LYS A 90 -1.13 -11.27 11.86
CA LYS A 90 0.25 -11.81 11.76
C LYS A 90 1.12 -11.06 10.74
N GLN A 91 0.62 -10.00 10.12
CA GLN A 91 1.30 -9.27 9.03
C GLN A 91 1.71 -10.19 7.86
N GLY A 92 0.92 -11.20 7.58
CA GLY A 92 1.06 -12.12 6.46
C GLY A 92 0.06 -11.85 5.33
N ASP A 93 -0.68 -10.79 5.41
CA ASP A 93 -1.63 -10.30 4.42
C ASP A 93 -0.93 -9.64 3.21
N PRO A 94 -1.62 -9.49 2.08
CA PRO A 94 -1.03 -8.95 0.85
C PRO A 94 -0.33 -7.61 1.01
N LEU A 95 -0.96 -6.63 1.70
CA LEU A 95 -0.38 -5.30 1.87
C LEU A 95 0.87 -5.32 2.75
N ALA A 96 0.85 -6.07 3.85
CA ALA A 96 2.02 -6.23 4.71
C ALA A 96 3.17 -6.95 4.00
N MET A 97 2.87 -7.99 3.21
CA MET A 97 3.87 -8.69 2.41
C MET A 97 4.46 -7.78 1.33
N TYR A 98 3.65 -6.96 0.68
CA TYR A 98 4.13 -5.97 -0.28
C TYR A 98 5.07 -4.96 0.37
N GLN A 99 4.72 -4.43 1.53
CA GLN A 99 5.60 -3.53 2.29
C GLN A 99 6.93 -4.19 2.66
N LYS A 100 6.90 -5.47 3.08
CA LYS A 100 8.12 -6.24 3.37
C LYS A 100 9.00 -6.41 2.12
N ALA A 101 8.38 -6.69 0.96
CA ALA A 101 9.08 -6.88 -0.30
C ALA A 101 9.66 -5.58 -0.88
N THR A 102 9.10 -4.42 -0.54
CA THR A 102 9.51 -3.11 -1.06
C THR A 102 10.41 -2.33 -0.11
N LYS A 103 10.52 -2.72 1.16
CA LYS A 103 11.45 -2.10 2.11
C LYS A 103 12.89 -2.26 1.61
N PRO A 104 13.70 -1.19 1.52
CA PRO A 104 15.13 -1.30 1.23
C PRO A 104 15.76 -2.26 2.24
N ARG A 105 16.43 -3.31 1.75
CA ARG A 105 17.25 -4.12 2.66
C ARG A 105 18.27 -3.20 3.35
N PRO A 106 18.40 -3.26 4.69
CA PRO A 106 19.52 -2.60 5.35
C PRO A 106 20.79 -3.09 4.65
N VAL A 107 21.54 -2.18 4.04
CA VAL A 107 22.87 -2.51 3.52
C VAL A 107 23.67 -2.97 4.72
N ALA A 108 23.99 -4.26 4.78
CA ALA A 108 24.86 -4.79 5.82
C ALA A 108 26.12 -3.94 5.81
N LYS A 109 26.41 -3.26 6.93
CA LYS A 109 27.69 -2.53 7.08
C LYS A 109 28.79 -3.53 6.70
N PRO A 110 29.69 -3.19 5.77
CA PRO A 110 30.78 -4.08 5.42
C PRO A 110 31.50 -4.45 6.72
N LYS A 111 31.59 -5.75 7.00
CA LYS A 111 32.42 -6.23 8.12
C LYS A 111 33.82 -5.67 7.91
N PRO A 112 34.47 -5.11 8.95
CA PRO A 112 35.85 -4.67 8.83
C PRO A 112 36.66 -5.83 8.28
N LEU A 113 37.22 -5.64 7.09
CA LEU A 113 38.10 -6.61 6.48
C LEU A 113 39.30 -6.74 7.41
N HIS A 114 39.55 -7.94 7.93
CA HIS A 114 40.78 -8.25 8.69
C HIS A 114 41.95 -7.74 7.85
N GLN A 115 42.67 -6.74 8.35
CA GLN A 115 43.87 -6.23 7.71
C GLN A 115 44.93 -7.33 7.71
N SER A 116 45.14 -7.95 6.56
CA SER A 116 46.31 -8.71 6.27
C SER A 116 47.51 -7.76 6.06
N PRO A 117 48.74 -8.07 6.49
CA PRO A 117 49.84 -7.12 6.40
C PRO A 117 50.17 -6.78 4.94
N GLN A 118 50.31 -5.49 4.70
CA GLN A 118 50.47 -4.82 3.42
C GLN A 118 51.77 -5.22 2.71
N ALA A 119 51.63 -5.60 1.44
CA ALA A 119 52.68 -5.33 0.44
C ALA A 119 52.39 -3.92 -0.16
N GLN A 120 53.32 -2.99 0.06
CA GLN A 120 53.27 -1.64 -0.50
C GLN A 120 53.50 -1.71 -2.01
N TYR A 121 52.45 -1.54 -2.81
CA TYR A 121 52.57 -1.15 -4.21
C TYR A 121 52.15 0.31 -4.37
N THR A 122 53.13 1.18 -4.58
CA THR A 122 52.92 2.57 -5.00
C THR A 122 52.31 2.62 -6.39
N TYR A 123 51.02 2.86 -6.49
CA TYR A 123 50.37 3.16 -7.76
C TYR A 123 50.18 4.66 -7.90
N SER A 124 50.70 5.24 -8.98
CA SER A 124 50.57 6.65 -9.34
C SER A 124 49.14 7.06 -9.52
N ALA A 125 48.76 8.15 -8.86
CA ALA A 125 47.42 8.69 -8.83
C ALA A 125 46.97 9.20 -10.21
N TRP A 126 45.85 8.64 -10.72
CA TRP A 126 45.07 9.25 -11.78
C TRP A 126 44.10 10.29 -11.17
N PRO A 127 43.89 11.47 -11.79
CA PRO A 127 42.98 12.48 -11.24
C PRO A 127 41.53 12.01 -11.30
N VAL A 128 40.88 11.86 -10.14
CA VAL A 128 39.46 11.56 -10.04
C VAL A 128 38.65 12.80 -10.40
N TYR A 129 37.96 12.73 -11.54
CA TYR A 129 37.03 13.76 -11.99
C TYR A 129 35.76 13.75 -11.10
N SER A 130 35.68 14.67 -10.18
CA SER A 130 34.51 14.85 -9.31
C SER A 130 33.35 15.50 -10.08
N LYS A 131 32.31 14.70 -10.41
CA LYS A 131 31.03 15.24 -10.92
C LYS A 131 30.32 16.01 -9.81
N LYS A 132 30.28 17.34 -9.90
CA LYS A 132 29.42 18.19 -9.04
C LYS A 132 27.95 17.84 -9.27
N LYS A 133 27.23 17.39 -8.22
CA LYS A 133 25.77 17.18 -8.24
C LYS A 133 25.08 18.54 -8.40
N ALA A 134 24.33 18.72 -9.50
CA ALA A 134 23.45 19.86 -9.70
C ALA A 134 22.29 19.79 -8.68
N LYS A 135 22.11 20.86 -7.90
CA LYS A 135 20.98 21.03 -6.99
C LYS A 135 19.73 21.30 -7.83
N LYS A 136 18.70 20.45 -7.70
CA LYS A 136 17.39 20.66 -8.33
C LYS A 136 16.67 21.81 -7.60
N ALA A 137 16.57 22.95 -8.27
CA ALA A 137 15.78 24.11 -7.85
C ALA A 137 14.32 23.97 -8.33
N THR A 138 13.59 22.97 -7.84
CA THR A 138 12.21 22.69 -8.32
C THR A 138 11.12 23.29 -7.42
N GLY A 139 11.44 23.76 -6.22
CA GLY A 139 10.43 24.26 -5.26
C GLY A 139 9.89 25.66 -5.58
N TRP A 140 10.69 26.53 -6.18
CA TRP A 140 10.32 27.95 -6.37
C TRP A 140 9.40 28.17 -7.58
N VAL A 141 9.54 27.36 -8.62
CA VAL A 141 8.70 27.44 -9.83
C VAL A 141 7.24 27.08 -9.51
N VAL A 142 6.99 26.09 -8.65
CA VAL A 142 5.65 25.67 -8.22
C VAL A 142 4.96 26.79 -7.44
N LEU A 143 5.69 27.47 -6.57
CA LEU A 143 5.15 28.56 -5.74
C LEU A 143 4.75 29.76 -6.60
N LEU A 144 5.52 30.11 -7.64
CA LEU A 144 5.17 31.16 -8.59
C LEU A 144 3.93 30.84 -9.43
N ILE A 145 3.73 29.60 -9.84
CA ILE A 145 2.54 29.18 -10.58
C ILE A 145 1.27 29.33 -9.72
N ILE A 146 1.34 28.94 -8.45
CA ILE A 146 0.19 29.05 -7.51
C ILE A 146 -0.17 30.52 -7.29
N THR A 147 0.79 31.41 -7.10
CA THR A 147 0.50 32.85 -6.89
C THR A 147 -0.12 33.51 -8.11
N VAL A 148 0.29 33.14 -9.32
CA VAL A 148 -0.30 33.64 -10.57
C VAL A 148 -1.74 33.15 -10.75
N LEU A 149 -2.02 31.88 -10.47
CA LEU A 149 -3.37 31.30 -10.55
C LEU A 149 -4.34 31.95 -9.55
N VAL A 150 -3.90 32.20 -8.32
CA VAL A 150 -4.72 32.89 -7.31
C VAL A 150 -4.99 34.33 -7.70
N GLY A 151 -3.99 35.04 -8.24
CA GLY A 151 -4.17 36.41 -8.74
C GLY A 151 -5.17 36.50 -9.89
N LEU A 152 -5.10 35.56 -10.84
CA LEU A 152 -6.02 35.48 -11.98
C LEU A 152 -7.47 35.19 -11.55
N PHE A 153 -7.64 34.34 -10.53
CA PHE A 153 -8.96 34.05 -9.95
C PHE A 153 -9.61 35.29 -9.31
N PHE A 154 -8.83 36.10 -8.58
CA PHE A 154 -9.34 37.36 -8.00
C PHE A 154 -9.68 38.41 -9.05
N VAL A 155 -8.90 38.54 -10.10
CA VAL A 155 -9.18 39.46 -11.21
C VAL A 155 -10.45 39.08 -11.96
N LEU A 156 -10.63 37.77 -12.25
CA LEU A 156 -11.87 37.28 -12.88
C LEU A 156 -13.09 37.50 -12.02
N LYS A 157 -12.97 37.29 -10.70
CA LYS A 157 -14.08 37.55 -9.76
C LYS A 157 -14.45 39.01 -9.68
N TYR A 158 -13.50 39.93 -9.85
CA TYR A 158 -13.72 41.37 -9.83
C TYR A 158 -14.31 41.91 -11.15
N LEU A 159 -14.10 41.24 -12.27
CA LEU A 159 -14.64 41.60 -13.59
C LEU A 159 -16.05 41.09 -13.84
N VAL A 160 -16.49 40.06 -13.10
CA VAL A 160 -17.84 39.45 -13.24
C VAL A 160 -18.83 39.99 -12.22
N ASN A 161 -18.40 40.82 -11.27
CA ASN A 161 -19.27 41.45 -10.27
C ASN A 161 -19.35 42.97 -10.52
#